data_6c108d9a1f3ad57bb239eb59578d1bce
#
_entry.id   6c108d9a1f3ad57bb239eb59578d1bce
#
_cell.length_a   1.000
_cell.length_b   1.000
_cell.length_c   1.000
_cell.angle_alpha   90.00
_cell.angle_beta   90.00
_cell.angle_gamma   90.00
#
_symmetry.space_group_name_H-M   'P 1'
#
loop_
_entity.id
_entity.type
_entity.pdbx_description
1 polymer ?
#
loop_
_entity_poly.entity_id
_entity_poly.type
_entity_poly.pdbx_seq_one_letter_code
_entity_poly.pdbx_strand_id
1 'polypeptide(L)'
;MTQTSGRRGARLFSPGFVAIMVVQVFSLLGMEILQFVIPLHLLNLTGSGTLYGTVIALGNVPYLLLAPIGGVVADRTRKRAVMAACDLALAAALLGYLALSGSTQLVPLTAAVLMVAFAAQAIYQPCVQSSVPRVVAPERLEQAVAVTNQVSMLTGIGGPVLGGLVFGFFGLAPIVVVSAACFVAAGVLVLAFVRVPYEPPARTAGPLATVRNDLAEALRFLRSRPVMWRIIIAATLVNLFGSSFFNVGSSYIVTETLGLSNQLLGVLQGTLAVGGLVGGAVVALRPGGLGIKSSPALLGCTAAGLAAIAAVLAAPLPVLGAYAGMLVAYLASMAFCMALSIVAMSYLQLKAPETLVGKVMALTVMLANFAAPAGQVVYGLAFDRVPAWSVALVAAVATAAVAAWLSRSIRER
;
A
#
# COMPACT_ATOMS: atom_id res chain seq x y z
N MET A 1 -51.54 -12.23 8.49
CA MET A 1 -50.91 -11.50 9.59
C MET A 1 -49.72 -10.74 9.03
N THR A 2 -49.94 -9.47 8.74
CA THR A 2 -49.01 -8.52 8.12
C THR A 2 -47.97 -8.07 9.15
N GLN A 3 -46.72 -8.48 8.95
CA GLN A 3 -45.61 -7.88 9.70
C GLN A 3 -45.25 -6.53 9.07
N THR A 4 -45.79 -5.48 9.63
CA THR A 4 -45.30 -4.13 9.52
C THR A 4 -44.04 -3.98 10.38
N SER A 5 -42.86 -4.46 9.94
CA SER A 5 -41.60 -4.07 10.52
C SER A 5 -41.24 -2.72 9.93
N GLY A 6 -41.30 -1.71 10.77
CA GLY A 6 -41.07 -0.30 10.45
C GLY A 6 -39.78 -0.09 9.66
N ARG A 7 -39.91 0.56 8.52
CA ARG A 7 -38.85 1.22 7.77
C ARG A 7 -38.21 2.31 8.67
N ARG A 8 -37.33 1.92 9.59
CA ARG A 8 -36.27 2.83 10.08
C ARG A 8 -35.37 3.03 8.88
N GLY A 9 -35.41 4.20 8.26
CA GLY A 9 -34.60 4.56 7.11
C GLY A 9 -33.18 4.06 7.33
N ALA A 10 -32.68 3.24 6.40
CA ALA A 10 -31.39 2.59 6.47
C ALA A 10 -30.30 3.66 6.58
N ARG A 11 -29.84 3.96 7.80
CA ARG A 11 -28.80 4.95 8.07
C ARG A 11 -27.47 4.32 7.67
N LEU A 12 -26.70 5.01 6.81
CA LEU A 12 -25.33 4.62 6.45
C LEU A 12 -24.49 4.44 7.71
N PHE A 13 -24.53 5.44 8.61
CA PHE A 13 -23.79 5.43 9.88
C PHE A 13 -24.58 4.68 10.95
N SER A 14 -24.72 3.35 10.79
CA SER A 14 -25.17 2.49 11.87
C SER A 14 -24.09 2.44 12.98
N PRO A 15 -24.46 2.22 14.26
CA PRO A 15 -23.48 2.12 15.36
C PRO A 15 -22.37 1.08 15.07
N GLY A 16 -22.74 -0.04 14.44
CA GLY A 16 -21.77 -1.09 14.06
C GLY A 16 -20.80 -0.63 12.96
N PHE A 17 -21.29 0.11 11.96
CA PHE A 17 -20.43 0.65 10.92
C PHE A 17 -19.49 1.73 11.45
N VAL A 18 -20.01 2.66 12.28
CA VAL A 18 -19.19 3.69 12.92
C VAL A 18 -18.10 3.05 13.80
N ALA A 19 -18.44 2.02 14.59
CA ALA A 19 -17.46 1.31 15.40
C ALA A 19 -16.34 0.70 14.53
N ILE A 20 -16.68 0.04 13.41
CA ILE A 20 -15.68 -0.52 12.48
C ILE A 20 -14.81 0.60 11.90
N MET A 21 -15.37 1.74 11.50
CA MET A 21 -14.62 2.86 10.93
C MET A 21 -13.65 3.48 11.94
N VAL A 22 -14.09 3.70 13.17
CA VAL A 22 -13.22 4.24 14.23
C VAL A 22 -12.06 3.27 14.52
N VAL A 23 -12.35 1.99 14.65
CA VAL A 23 -11.33 0.95 14.84
C VAL A 23 -10.34 0.95 13.65
N GLN A 24 -10.86 1.02 12.43
CA GLN A 24 -10.03 1.03 11.22
C GLN A 24 -9.09 2.24 11.18
N VAL A 25 -9.55 3.43 11.60
CA VAL A 25 -8.70 4.62 11.68
C VAL A 25 -7.52 4.38 12.61
N PHE A 26 -7.77 3.90 13.84
CA PHE A 26 -6.70 3.64 14.80
C PHE A 26 -5.74 2.55 14.33
N SER A 27 -6.26 1.43 13.86
CA SER A 27 -5.45 0.29 13.43
C SER A 27 -4.61 0.65 12.19
N LEU A 28 -5.21 1.27 11.17
CA LEU A 28 -4.46 1.67 9.98
C LEU A 28 -3.45 2.77 10.26
N LEU A 29 -3.82 3.78 11.06
CA LEU A 29 -2.88 4.86 11.39
C LEU A 29 -1.67 4.30 12.15
N GLY A 30 -1.89 3.43 13.15
CA GLY A 30 -0.80 2.74 13.84
C GLY A 30 0.07 1.92 12.89
N MET A 31 -0.54 1.24 11.92
CA MET A 31 0.14 0.42 10.93
C MET A 31 1.01 1.25 9.97
N GLU A 32 0.45 2.31 9.38
CA GLU A 32 1.17 3.17 8.44
C GLU A 32 2.34 3.89 9.11
N ILE A 33 2.16 4.35 10.36
CA ILE A 33 3.24 4.93 11.16
C ILE A 33 4.33 3.88 11.42
N LEU A 34 3.96 2.67 11.84
CA LEU A 34 4.89 1.57 12.13
C LEU A 34 5.72 1.22 10.89
N GLN A 35 5.05 0.96 9.77
CA GLN A 35 5.70 0.54 8.52
C GLN A 35 6.65 1.62 7.96
N PHE A 36 6.41 2.88 8.29
CA PHE A 36 7.27 3.99 7.89
C PHE A 36 8.41 4.23 8.88
N VAL A 37 8.11 4.37 10.17
CA VAL A 37 9.10 4.82 11.17
C VAL A 37 10.10 3.73 11.55
N ILE A 38 9.66 2.48 11.67
CA ILE A 38 10.55 1.40 12.13
C ILE A 38 11.71 1.16 11.16
N PRO A 39 11.51 0.99 9.85
CA PRO A 39 12.63 0.87 8.92
C PRO A 39 13.43 2.18 8.78
N LEU A 40 12.78 3.35 8.87
CA LEU A 40 13.45 4.64 8.82
C LEU A 40 14.41 4.83 10.01
N HIS A 41 14.02 4.37 11.20
CA HIS A 41 14.91 4.37 12.37
C HIS A 41 16.17 3.55 12.12
N LEU A 42 16.04 2.37 11.50
CA LEU A 42 17.19 1.56 11.12
C LEU A 42 18.08 2.27 10.08
N LEU A 43 17.49 2.93 9.09
CA LEU A 43 18.22 3.71 8.10
C LEU A 43 19.02 4.83 8.76
N ASN A 44 18.39 5.63 9.62
CA ASN A 44 19.05 6.75 10.31
C ASN A 44 20.21 6.31 11.23
N LEU A 45 20.16 5.08 11.77
CA LEU A 45 21.23 4.56 12.62
C LEU A 45 22.37 3.93 11.84
N THR A 46 22.08 3.33 10.69
CA THR A 46 23.07 2.54 9.94
C THR A 46 23.58 3.25 8.69
N GLY A 47 22.86 4.23 8.17
CA GLY A 47 23.11 4.87 6.87
C GLY A 47 23.02 3.89 5.69
N SER A 48 22.56 2.63 5.91
CA SER A 48 22.60 1.58 4.90
C SER A 48 21.25 1.41 4.19
N GLY A 49 21.23 1.76 2.91
CA GLY A 49 20.12 1.51 2.01
C GLY A 49 19.87 0.00 1.82
N THR A 50 20.94 -0.80 1.84
CA THR A 50 20.84 -2.28 1.75
C THR A 50 20.02 -2.85 2.91
N LEU A 51 20.34 -2.46 4.15
CA LEU A 51 19.60 -2.93 5.32
C LEU A 51 18.15 -2.42 5.29
N TYR A 52 17.97 -1.15 4.97
CA TYR A 52 16.64 -0.53 4.85
C TYR A 52 15.74 -1.25 3.83
N GLY A 53 16.23 -1.42 2.60
CA GLY A 53 15.49 -2.10 1.54
C GLY A 53 15.23 -3.59 1.86
N THR A 54 16.21 -4.27 2.50
CA THR A 54 16.09 -5.68 2.86
C THR A 54 15.06 -5.91 3.96
N VAL A 55 15.02 -5.08 5.02
CA VAL A 55 14.03 -5.28 6.10
C VAL A 55 12.61 -5.00 5.62
N ILE A 56 12.39 -4.03 4.72
CA ILE A 56 11.08 -3.78 4.12
C ILE A 56 10.69 -4.96 3.22
N ALA A 57 11.61 -5.45 2.39
CA ALA A 57 11.37 -6.59 1.52
C ALA A 57 11.02 -7.86 2.31
N LEU A 58 11.79 -8.17 3.37
CA LEU A 58 11.51 -9.29 4.27
C LEU A 58 10.15 -9.14 4.96
N GLY A 59 9.81 -7.92 5.39
CA GLY A 59 8.51 -7.62 5.97
C GLY A 59 7.36 -7.98 5.03
N ASN A 60 7.49 -7.71 3.73
CA ASN A 60 6.45 -8.01 2.73
C ASN A 60 6.25 -9.51 2.46
N VAL A 61 7.23 -10.38 2.75
CA VAL A 61 7.12 -11.82 2.48
C VAL A 61 5.90 -12.47 3.16
N PRO A 62 5.65 -12.28 4.47
CA PRO A 62 4.45 -12.82 5.11
C PRO A 62 3.15 -12.31 4.48
N TYR A 63 3.09 -11.04 4.08
CA TYR A 63 1.91 -10.49 3.39
C TYR A 63 1.62 -11.24 2.10
N LEU A 64 2.62 -11.43 1.25
CA LEU A 64 2.47 -12.14 -0.02
C LEU A 64 2.03 -13.60 0.16
N LEU A 65 2.52 -14.27 1.21
CA LEU A 65 2.19 -15.66 1.51
C LEU A 65 0.80 -15.80 2.15
N LEU A 66 0.42 -14.87 3.02
CA LEU A 66 -0.81 -14.95 3.82
C LEU A 66 -2.00 -14.25 3.17
N ALA A 67 -1.81 -13.30 2.25
CA ALA A 67 -2.91 -12.58 1.61
C ALA A 67 -3.96 -13.50 0.94
N PRO A 68 -3.59 -14.58 0.21
CA PRO A 68 -4.57 -15.53 -0.32
C PRO A 68 -5.34 -16.28 0.76
N ILE A 69 -4.73 -16.46 1.94
CA ILE A 69 -5.32 -17.19 3.08
C ILE A 69 -6.18 -16.26 3.93
N GLY A 70 -5.85 -14.97 3.96
CA GLY A 70 -6.52 -13.96 4.78
C GLY A 70 -8.03 -13.90 4.55
N GLY A 71 -8.48 -13.98 3.28
CA GLY A 71 -9.89 -14.06 2.94
C GLY A 71 -10.58 -15.29 3.53
N VAL A 72 -9.94 -16.44 3.45
CA VAL A 72 -10.46 -17.70 4.01
C VAL A 72 -10.53 -17.66 5.54
N VAL A 73 -9.52 -17.07 6.18
CA VAL A 73 -9.51 -16.85 7.64
C VAL A 73 -10.67 -15.93 8.01
N ALA A 74 -10.84 -14.82 7.28
CA ALA A 74 -11.91 -13.87 7.50
C ALA A 74 -13.32 -14.51 7.39
N ASP A 75 -13.51 -15.45 6.47
CA ASP A 75 -14.80 -16.12 6.28
C ASP A 75 -15.09 -17.21 7.32
N ARG A 76 -14.03 -17.87 7.83
CA ARG A 76 -14.15 -19.05 8.70
C ARG A 76 -13.98 -18.77 10.18
N THR A 77 -13.62 -17.56 10.57
CA THR A 77 -13.34 -17.21 11.95
C THR A 77 -14.23 -16.10 12.48
N ARG A 78 -14.24 -15.94 13.80
CA ARG A 78 -14.90 -14.80 14.45
C ARG A 78 -14.08 -13.54 14.17
N LYS A 79 -14.45 -12.75 13.16
CA LYS A 79 -13.75 -11.55 12.70
C LYS A 79 -13.33 -10.62 13.82
N ARG A 80 -14.24 -10.39 14.79
CA ARG A 80 -13.97 -9.61 15.99
C ARG A 80 -12.75 -10.10 16.77
N ALA A 81 -12.64 -11.41 17.00
CA ALA A 81 -11.53 -11.99 17.75
C ALA A 81 -10.21 -11.88 16.97
N VAL A 82 -10.26 -12.11 15.65
CA VAL A 82 -9.08 -12.01 14.78
C VAL A 82 -8.57 -10.58 14.70
N MET A 83 -9.44 -9.60 14.48
CA MET A 83 -9.07 -8.19 14.44
C MET A 83 -8.41 -7.75 15.76
N ALA A 84 -9.05 -8.07 16.89
CA ALA A 84 -8.49 -7.75 18.21
C ALA A 84 -7.14 -8.45 18.46
N ALA A 85 -7.02 -9.72 18.08
CA ALA A 85 -5.77 -10.46 18.23
C ALA A 85 -4.63 -9.86 17.39
N CYS A 86 -4.91 -9.43 16.15
CA CYS A 86 -3.94 -8.74 15.30
C CYS A 86 -3.48 -7.42 15.93
N ASP A 87 -4.43 -6.57 16.36
CA ASP A 87 -4.11 -5.28 16.97
C ASP A 87 -3.31 -5.44 18.27
N LEU A 88 -3.72 -6.33 19.17
CA LEU A 88 -3.01 -6.57 20.43
C LEU A 88 -1.63 -7.21 20.21
N ALA A 89 -1.49 -8.11 19.23
CA ALA A 89 -0.20 -8.68 18.86
C ALA A 89 0.77 -7.61 18.33
N LEU A 90 0.26 -6.66 17.52
CA LEU A 90 1.04 -5.54 17.02
C LEU A 90 1.46 -4.59 18.14
N ALA A 91 0.57 -4.28 19.08
CA ALA A 91 0.90 -3.49 20.26
C ALA A 91 2.02 -4.16 21.08
N ALA A 92 1.91 -5.46 21.33
CA ALA A 92 2.91 -6.23 22.06
C ALA A 92 4.26 -6.27 21.31
N ALA A 93 4.23 -6.47 19.99
CA ALA A 93 5.42 -6.47 19.15
C ALA A 93 6.15 -5.11 19.18
N LEU A 94 5.40 -4.00 19.14
CA LEU A 94 5.97 -2.65 19.23
C LEU A 94 6.57 -2.33 20.60
N LEU A 95 5.89 -2.71 21.66
CA LEU A 95 6.43 -2.52 23.03
C LEU A 95 7.68 -3.39 23.23
N GLY A 96 7.67 -4.61 22.73
CA GLY A 96 8.85 -5.48 22.69
C GLY A 96 10.01 -4.87 21.87
N TYR A 97 9.70 -4.29 20.71
CA TYR A 97 10.69 -3.58 19.90
C TYR A 97 11.32 -2.41 20.68
N LEU A 98 10.49 -1.60 21.35
CA LEU A 98 10.99 -0.48 22.12
C LEU A 98 11.88 -0.93 23.29
N ALA A 99 11.48 -1.98 24.02
CA ALA A 99 12.25 -2.52 25.12
C ALA A 99 13.61 -3.10 24.68
N LEU A 100 13.69 -3.64 23.47
CA LEU A 100 14.88 -4.27 22.91
C LEU A 100 15.67 -3.40 21.93
N SER A 101 15.19 -2.19 21.64
CA SER A 101 15.79 -1.29 20.63
C SER A 101 17.22 -0.84 20.97
N GLY A 102 17.63 -0.90 22.22
CA GLY A 102 19.01 -0.68 22.67
C GLY A 102 19.95 -1.89 22.52
N SER A 103 19.47 -3.02 22.01
CA SER A 103 20.28 -4.23 21.83
C SER A 103 21.10 -4.19 20.54
N THR A 104 22.14 -5.02 20.47
CA THR A 104 22.99 -5.18 19.27
C THR A 104 22.27 -5.89 18.11
N GLN A 105 21.05 -6.37 18.32
CA GLN A 105 20.25 -7.12 17.33
C GLN A 105 19.12 -6.30 16.68
N LEU A 106 19.37 -5.03 16.42
CA LEU A 106 18.34 -4.13 15.89
C LEU A 106 17.80 -4.57 14.51
N VAL A 107 18.67 -5.05 13.60
CA VAL A 107 18.29 -5.48 12.25
C VAL A 107 17.28 -6.63 12.27
N PRO A 108 17.58 -7.79 12.91
CA PRO A 108 16.62 -8.89 12.98
C PRO A 108 15.36 -8.52 13.76
N LEU A 109 15.45 -7.67 14.77
CA LEU A 109 14.29 -7.17 15.52
C LEU A 109 13.38 -6.31 14.64
N THR A 110 13.94 -5.39 13.86
CA THR A 110 13.21 -4.58 12.87
C THR A 110 12.50 -5.46 11.84
N ALA A 111 13.23 -6.44 11.27
CA ALA A 111 12.65 -7.38 10.31
C ALA A 111 11.49 -8.19 10.94
N ALA A 112 11.66 -8.69 12.15
CA ALA A 112 10.63 -9.47 12.85
C ALA A 112 9.35 -8.66 13.09
N VAL A 113 9.48 -7.41 13.56
CA VAL A 113 8.32 -6.54 13.79
C VAL A 113 7.60 -6.22 12.48
N LEU A 114 8.33 -5.93 11.41
CA LEU A 114 7.73 -5.70 10.09
C LEU A 114 7.05 -6.97 9.54
N MET A 115 7.65 -8.13 9.72
CA MET A 115 7.03 -9.41 9.33
C MET A 115 5.72 -9.65 10.07
N VAL A 116 5.67 -9.39 11.38
CA VAL A 116 4.43 -9.47 12.18
C VAL A 116 3.41 -8.46 11.68
N ALA A 117 3.82 -7.23 11.40
CA ALA A 117 2.93 -6.16 10.91
C ALA A 117 2.29 -6.53 9.56
N PHE A 118 3.07 -6.92 8.59
CA PHE A 118 2.57 -7.30 7.27
C PHE A 118 1.76 -8.61 7.30
N ALA A 119 2.11 -9.57 8.17
CA ALA A 119 1.31 -10.77 8.40
C ALA A 119 -0.07 -10.43 8.98
N ALA A 120 -0.10 -9.56 9.99
CA ALA A 120 -1.34 -9.08 10.58
C ALA A 120 -2.20 -8.34 9.54
N GLN A 121 -1.61 -7.47 8.72
CA GLN A 121 -2.31 -6.73 7.66
C GLN A 121 -2.97 -7.67 6.64
N ALA A 122 -2.28 -8.75 6.24
CA ALA A 122 -2.80 -9.73 5.29
C ALA A 122 -4.08 -10.42 5.77
N ILE A 123 -4.27 -10.53 7.08
CA ILE A 123 -5.44 -11.16 7.71
C ILE A 123 -6.49 -10.11 8.13
N TYR A 124 -6.05 -8.97 8.66
CA TYR A 124 -6.90 -7.91 9.18
C TYR A 124 -7.78 -7.27 8.11
N GLN A 125 -7.20 -6.87 6.97
CA GLN A 125 -7.91 -6.18 5.90
C GLN A 125 -9.10 -6.98 5.33
N PRO A 126 -8.97 -8.28 5.00
CA PRO A 126 -10.13 -9.09 4.61
C PRO A 126 -11.21 -9.19 5.71
N CYS A 127 -10.82 -9.21 7.00
CA CYS A 127 -11.77 -9.22 8.11
C CYS A 127 -12.61 -7.93 8.15
N VAL A 128 -11.98 -6.76 7.97
CA VAL A 128 -12.70 -5.47 7.88
C VAL A 128 -13.63 -5.45 6.68
N GLN A 129 -13.10 -5.71 5.47
CA GLN A 129 -13.87 -5.66 4.22
C GLN A 129 -15.09 -6.60 4.25
N SER A 130 -14.94 -7.81 4.78
CA SER A 130 -16.03 -8.77 4.90
C SER A 130 -16.98 -8.49 6.08
N SER A 131 -16.65 -7.58 6.98
CA SER A 131 -17.52 -7.14 8.09
C SER A 131 -18.50 -6.04 7.64
N VAL A 132 -18.07 -5.15 6.73
CA VAL A 132 -18.89 -4.01 6.27
C VAL A 132 -20.26 -4.44 5.72
N PRO A 133 -20.39 -5.44 4.83
CA PRO A 133 -21.69 -5.88 4.31
C PRO A 133 -22.64 -6.47 5.37
N ARG A 134 -22.10 -6.86 6.54
CA ARG A 134 -22.89 -7.47 7.62
C ARG A 134 -23.46 -6.45 8.61
N VAL A 135 -22.98 -5.20 8.56
CA VAL A 135 -23.39 -4.13 9.49
C VAL A 135 -24.09 -2.96 8.79
N VAL A 136 -24.14 -2.97 7.46
CA VAL A 136 -24.76 -1.94 6.62
C VAL A 136 -25.85 -2.56 5.78
N ALA A 137 -26.93 -1.81 5.54
CA ALA A 137 -28.01 -2.25 4.66
C ALA A 137 -27.52 -2.38 3.20
N PRO A 138 -28.03 -3.35 2.42
CA PRO A 138 -27.59 -3.58 1.04
C PRO A 138 -27.63 -2.33 0.15
N GLU A 139 -28.66 -1.47 0.32
CA GLU A 139 -28.85 -0.25 -0.45
C GLU A 139 -27.80 0.84 -0.17
N ARG A 140 -27.05 0.69 0.94
CA ARG A 140 -25.99 1.62 1.36
C ARG A 140 -24.58 1.02 1.26
N LEU A 141 -24.46 -0.22 0.78
CA LEU A 141 -23.19 -0.93 0.75
C LEU A 141 -22.12 -0.21 -0.07
N GLU A 142 -22.49 0.32 -1.24
CA GLU A 142 -21.58 1.07 -2.10
C GLU A 142 -21.01 2.30 -1.39
N GLN A 143 -21.88 3.05 -0.69
CA GLN A 143 -21.46 4.21 0.09
C GLN A 143 -20.55 3.83 1.26
N ALA A 144 -20.84 2.71 1.93
CA ALA A 144 -20.03 2.21 3.04
C ALA A 144 -18.64 1.78 2.56
N VAL A 145 -18.54 1.09 1.43
CA VAL A 145 -17.27 0.71 0.81
C VAL A 145 -16.47 1.95 0.40
N ALA A 146 -17.13 2.98 -0.16
CA ALA A 146 -16.49 4.24 -0.49
C ALA A 146 -15.90 4.92 0.75
N VAL A 147 -16.64 5.00 1.87
CA VAL A 147 -16.14 5.55 3.14
C VAL A 147 -14.96 4.73 3.67
N THR A 148 -15.05 3.41 3.64
CA THR A 148 -13.96 2.50 4.07
C THR A 148 -12.67 2.75 3.27
N ASN A 149 -12.78 2.91 1.96
CA ASN A 149 -11.64 3.22 1.09
C ASN A 149 -11.08 4.63 1.36
N GLN A 150 -11.94 5.62 1.63
CA GLN A 150 -11.49 6.97 2.01
C GLN A 150 -10.71 6.97 3.33
N VAL A 151 -11.16 6.21 4.33
CA VAL A 151 -10.43 6.04 5.59
C VAL A 151 -9.05 5.44 5.31
N SER A 152 -8.97 4.36 4.51
CA SER A 152 -7.67 3.75 4.15
C SER A 152 -6.76 4.72 3.41
N MET A 153 -7.31 5.52 2.50
CA MET A 153 -6.55 6.52 1.75
C MET A 153 -6.01 7.63 2.66
N LEU A 154 -6.86 8.18 3.54
CA LEU A 154 -6.46 9.25 4.45
C LEU A 154 -5.42 8.78 5.48
N THR A 155 -5.55 7.57 5.99
CA THR A 155 -4.56 6.99 6.91
C THR A 155 -3.24 6.67 6.20
N GLY A 156 -3.29 6.16 4.97
CA GLY A 156 -2.10 5.92 4.14
C GLY A 156 -1.31 7.20 3.82
N ILE A 157 -1.99 8.34 3.70
CA ILE A 157 -1.37 9.66 3.57
C ILE A 157 -0.88 10.17 4.93
N GLY A 158 -1.76 10.12 5.93
CA GLY A 158 -1.51 10.70 7.25
C GLY A 158 -0.43 9.97 8.03
N GLY A 159 -0.35 8.65 7.91
CA GLY A 159 0.61 7.83 8.65
C GLY A 159 2.07 8.23 8.43
N PRO A 160 2.60 8.19 7.20
CA PRO A 160 3.97 8.60 6.92
C PRO A 160 4.24 10.08 7.24
N VAL A 161 3.28 10.98 6.98
CA VAL A 161 3.42 12.42 7.31
C VAL A 161 3.52 12.62 8.81
N LEU A 162 2.57 12.08 9.58
CA LEU A 162 2.60 12.16 11.05
C LEU A 162 3.80 11.41 11.61
N GLY A 163 4.11 10.24 11.05
CA GLY A 163 5.28 9.46 11.41
C GLY A 163 6.57 10.25 11.25
N GLY A 164 6.79 10.86 10.09
CA GLY A 164 7.97 11.67 9.81
C GLY A 164 8.09 12.91 10.70
N LEU A 165 6.98 13.63 10.91
CA LEU A 165 6.95 14.80 11.78
C LEU A 165 7.21 14.43 13.25
N VAL A 166 6.44 13.49 13.81
CA VAL A 166 6.58 13.12 15.22
C VAL A 166 7.93 12.44 15.49
N PHE A 167 8.35 11.54 14.61
CA PHE A 167 9.67 10.90 14.73
C PHE A 167 10.80 11.92 14.64
N GLY A 168 10.69 12.89 13.73
CA GLY A 168 11.71 13.93 13.56
C GLY A 168 11.82 14.92 14.73
N PHE A 169 10.72 15.19 15.46
CA PHE A 169 10.73 16.09 16.63
C PHE A 169 11.02 15.37 17.95
N PHE A 170 10.50 14.16 18.11
CA PHE A 170 10.46 13.49 19.42
C PHE A 170 11.23 12.16 19.45
N GLY A 171 11.73 11.71 18.29
CA GLY A 171 12.45 10.44 18.16
C GLY A 171 11.57 9.22 18.19
N LEU A 172 12.18 8.02 18.36
CA LEU A 172 11.55 6.72 18.21
C LEU A 172 10.52 6.42 19.32
N ALA A 173 10.90 6.61 20.58
CA ALA A 173 10.10 6.12 21.71
C ALA A 173 8.68 6.69 21.75
N PRO A 174 8.44 8.01 21.64
CA PRO A 174 7.09 8.57 21.66
C PRO A 174 6.23 8.04 20.51
N ILE A 175 6.77 7.90 19.30
CA ILE A 175 5.99 7.48 18.14
C ILE A 175 5.63 5.99 18.22
N VAL A 176 6.52 5.15 18.74
CA VAL A 176 6.24 3.72 18.99
C VAL A 176 5.15 3.58 20.04
N VAL A 177 5.20 4.38 21.13
CA VAL A 177 4.17 4.39 22.15
C VAL A 177 2.82 4.83 21.59
N VAL A 178 2.79 5.89 20.77
CA VAL A 178 1.55 6.36 20.10
C VAL A 178 0.98 5.26 19.20
N SER A 179 1.81 4.61 18.37
CA SER A 179 1.36 3.52 17.50
C SER A 179 0.85 2.33 18.31
N ALA A 180 1.55 1.94 19.38
CA ALA A 180 1.09 0.87 20.27
C ALA A 180 -0.24 1.24 20.97
N ALA A 181 -0.40 2.50 21.40
CA ALA A 181 -1.66 2.97 21.98
C ALA A 181 -2.81 2.94 20.94
N CYS A 182 -2.55 3.29 19.69
CA CYS A 182 -3.52 3.15 18.61
C CYS A 182 -3.98 1.69 18.46
N PHE A 183 -3.06 0.74 18.46
CA PHE A 183 -3.41 -0.69 18.34
C PHE A 183 -4.14 -1.20 19.59
N VAL A 184 -3.73 -0.80 20.79
CA VAL A 184 -4.47 -1.15 22.02
C VAL A 184 -5.88 -0.58 21.98
N ALA A 185 -6.02 0.70 21.60
CA ALA A 185 -7.34 1.34 21.46
C ALA A 185 -8.20 0.61 20.41
N ALA A 186 -7.64 0.29 19.23
CA ALA A 186 -8.33 -0.46 18.21
C ALA A 186 -8.80 -1.83 18.72
N GLY A 187 -7.91 -2.61 19.35
CA GLY A 187 -8.22 -3.93 19.89
C GLY A 187 -9.31 -3.88 20.98
N VAL A 188 -9.24 -2.92 21.90
CA VAL A 188 -10.26 -2.71 22.95
C VAL A 188 -11.59 -2.29 22.33
N LEU A 189 -11.59 -1.33 21.39
CA LEU A 189 -12.80 -0.87 20.72
C LEU A 189 -13.45 -1.99 19.89
N VAL A 190 -12.67 -2.83 19.22
CA VAL A 190 -13.19 -4.04 18.53
C VAL A 190 -13.90 -4.93 19.53
N LEU A 191 -13.26 -5.24 20.67
CA LEU A 191 -13.82 -6.11 21.68
C LEU A 191 -15.04 -5.52 22.40
N ALA A 192 -15.14 -4.20 22.51
CA ALA A 192 -16.24 -3.54 23.19
C ALA A 192 -17.47 -3.35 22.27
N PHE A 193 -17.24 -2.82 21.06
CA PHE A 193 -18.30 -2.22 20.24
C PHE A 193 -18.59 -2.96 18.93
N VAL A 194 -17.61 -3.71 18.36
CA VAL A 194 -17.82 -4.39 17.09
C VAL A 194 -18.57 -5.71 17.32
N ARG A 195 -19.80 -5.78 16.81
CA ARG A 195 -20.64 -6.98 16.85
C ARG A 195 -20.96 -7.40 15.44
N VAL A 196 -20.18 -8.32 14.90
CA VAL A 196 -20.43 -8.92 13.58
C VAL A 196 -21.02 -10.31 13.77
N PRO A 197 -22.22 -10.59 13.23
CA PRO A 197 -22.79 -11.93 13.27
C PRO A 197 -21.84 -12.95 12.63
N TYR A 198 -21.61 -14.05 13.31
CA TYR A 198 -20.80 -15.15 12.79
C TYR A 198 -21.71 -16.28 12.33
N GLU A 199 -21.68 -16.53 11.05
CA GLU A 199 -22.32 -17.68 10.45
C GLU A 199 -21.22 -18.65 9.98
N PRO A 200 -21.14 -19.87 10.54
CA PRO A 200 -20.18 -20.84 10.10
C PRO A 200 -20.46 -21.21 8.63
N PRO A 201 -19.45 -21.15 7.74
CA PRO A 201 -19.64 -21.47 6.34
C PRO A 201 -20.04 -22.93 6.16
N ALA A 202 -20.93 -23.20 5.19
CA ALA A 202 -21.22 -24.55 4.74
C ALA A 202 -19.91 -25.26 4.32
N ARG A 203 -19.76 -26.53 4.66
CA ARG A 203 -18.58 -27.34 4.34
C ARG A 203 -18.48 -27.50 2.81
N THR A 204 -17.72 -26.65 2.17
CA THR A 204 -17.28 -26.76 0.77
C THR A 204 -15.80 -27.10 0.72
N ALA A 205 -15.30 -27.47 -0.47
CA ALA A 205 -13.94 -27.93 -0.74
C ALA A 205 -12.83 -27.20 0.05
N GLY A 206 -11.69 -27.84 0.27
CA GLY A 206 -10.59 -27.28 1.05
C GLY A 206 -10.18 -25.89 0.55
N PRO A 207 -9.91 -24.92 1.44
CA PRO A 207 -9.67 -23.52 1.09
C PRO A 207 -8.52 -23.31 0.10
N LEU A 208 -7.45 -24.06 0.25
CA LEU A 208 -6.26 -23.99 -0.63
C LEU A 208 -6.56 -24.49 -2.05
N ALA A 209 -7.41 -25.52 -2.18
CA ALA A 209 -7.82 -26.03 -3.49
C ALA A 209 -8.69 -25.00 -4.23
N THR A 210 -9.58 -24.31 -3.52
CA THR A 210 -10.42 -23.24 -4.09
C THR A 210 -9.54 -22.09 -4.58
N VAL A 211 -8.64 -21.57 -3.73
CA VAL A 211 -7.70 -20.48 -4.11
C VAL A 211 -6.86 -20.88 -5.32
N ARG A 212 -6.29 -22.09 -5.32
CA ARG A 212 -5.49 -22.59 -6.45
C ARG A 212 -6.29 -22.64 -7.75
N ASN A 213 -7.51 -23.14 -7.68
CA ASN A 213 -8.38 -23.25 -8.85
C ASN A 213 -8.79 -21.86 -9.38
N ASP A 214 -9.15 -20.93 -8.49
CA ASP A 214 -9.52 -19.57 -8.83
C ASP A 214 -8.35 -18.81 -9.48
N LEU A 215 -7.14 -18.94 -8.93
CA LEU A 215 -5.93 -18.36 -9.52
C LEU A 215 -5.59 -19.00 -10.89
N ALA A 216 -5.74 -20.32 -11.02
CA ALA A 216 -5.49 -21.01 -12.28
C ALA A 216 -6.48 -20.59 -13.37
N GLU A 217 -7.76 -20.40 -13.00
CA GLU A 217 -8.81 -19.95 -13.92
C GLU A 217 -8.55 -18.50 -14.37
N ALA A 218 -8.25 -17.59 -13.45
CA ALA A 218 -7.88 -16.21 -13.74
C ALA A 218 -6.63 -16.13 -14.64
N LEU A 219 -5.60 -16.93 -14.35
CA LEU A 219 -4.36 -16.97 -15.13
C LEU A 219 -4.61 -17.48 -16.55
N ARG A 220 -5.44 -18.51 -16.71
CA ARG A 220 -5.83 -19.05 -18.03
C ARG A 220 -6.57 -17.99 -18.83
N PHE A 221 -7.53 -17.30 -18.22
CA PHE A 221 -8.27 -16.21 -18.84
C PHE A 221 -7.33 -15.07 -19.28
N LEU A 222 -6.46 -14.61 -18.38
CA LEU A 222 -5.52 -13.51 -18.68
C LEU A 222 -4.53 -13.87 -19.79
N ARG A 223 -4.01 -15.11 -19.81
CA ARG A 223 -3.11 -15.58 -20.88
C ARG A 223 -3.80 -15.63 -22.24
N SER A 224 -5.12 -15.85 -22.29
CA SER A 224 -5.90 -15.79 -23.53
C SER A 224 -6.16 -14.36 -24.03
N ARG A 225 -5.84 -13.33 -23.22
CA ARG A 225 -6.07 -11.90 -23.50
C ARG A 225 -4.75 -11.11 -23.50
N PRO A 226 -4.04 -11.08 -24.63
CA PRO A 226 -2.66 -10.55 -24.68
C PRO A 226 -2.52 -9.11 -24.14
N VAL A 227 -3.51 -8.23 -24.41
CA VAL A 227 -3.47 -6.85 -23.91
C VAL A 227 -3.56 -6.80 -22.37
N MET A 228 -4.49 -7.57 -21.78
CA MET A 228 -4.64 -7.63 -20.32
C MET A 228 -3.37 -8.20 -19.67
N TRP A 229 -2.79 -9.25 -20.25
CA TRP A 229 -1.55 -9.85 -19.77
C TRP A 229 -0.38 -8.87 -19.81
N ARG A 230 -0.24 -8.10 -20.91
CA ARG A 230 0.81 -7.07 -21.06
C ARG A 230 0.64 -5.93 -20.05
N ILE A 231 -0.60 -5.53 -19.74
CA ILE A 231 -0.88 -4.52 -18.70
C ILE A 231 -0.42 -5.01 -17.34
N ILE A 232 -0.68 -6.28 -16.99
CA ILE A 232 -0.24 -6.86 -15.73
C ILE A 232 1.28 -6.93 -15.64
N ILE A 233 1.95 -7.35 -16.71
CA ILE A 233 3.42 -7.32 -16.77
C ILE A 233 3.94 -5.90 -16.61
N ALA A 234 3.34 -4.91 -17.29
CA ALA A 234 3.72 -3.52 -17.12
C ALA A 234 3.53 -3.04 -15.67
N ALA A 235 2.40 -3.37 -15.04
CA ALA A 235 2.15 -3.04 -13.62
C ALA A 235 3.20 -3.70 -12.69
N THR A 236 3.56 -4.96 -12.95
CA THR A 236 4.61 -5.67 -12.19
C THR A 236 5.97 -4.97 -12.33
N LEU A 237 6.35 -4.57 -13.56
CA LEU A 237 7.59 -3.86 -13.82
C LEU A 237 7.60 -2.44 -13.24
N VAL A 238 6.45 -1.75 -13.26
CA VAL A 238 6.30 -0.44 -12.60
C VAL A 238 6.46 -0.57 -11.08
N ASN A 239 5.96 -1.63 -10.47
CA ASN A 239 6.18 -1.88 -9.04
C ASN A 239 7.65 -2.21 -8.75
N LEU A 240 8.31 -2.98 -9.63
CA LEU A 240 9.73 -3.29 -9.50
C LEU A 240 10.60 -2.04 -9.59
N PHE A 241 10.41 -1.21 -10.62
CA PHE A 241 11.29 -0.08 -10.90
C PHE A 241 10.80 1.25 -10.32
N GLY A 242 9.51 1.55 -10.44
CA GLY A 242 8.95 2.83 -10.00
C GLY A 242 8.59 2.85 -8.52
N SER A 243 7.65 1.98 -8.09
CA SER A 243 7.17 1.98 -6.71
C SER A 243 8.26 1.66 -5.70
N SER A 244 9.17 0.71 -6.04
CA SER A 244 10.31 0.39 -5.17
C SER A 244 11.29 1.56 -5.06
N PHE A 245 11.52 2.31 -6.15
CA PHE A 245 12.31 3.55 -6.11
C PHE A 245 11.61 4.61 -5.24
N PHE A 246 10.32 4.84 -5.39
CA PHE A 246 9.59 5.79 -4.54
C PHE A 246 9.65 5.40 -3.07
N ASN A 247 9.59 4.13 -2.75
CA ASN A 247 9.59 3.62 -1.38
C ASN A 247 10.97 3.74 -0.70
N VAL A 248 12.01 3.18 -1.33
CA VAL A 248 13.37 3.18 -0.77
C VAL A 248 14.09 4.50 -1.04
N GLY A 249 13.99 5.01 -2.27
CA GLY A 249 14.72 6.20 -2.71
C GLY A 249 14.26 7.47 -2.03
N SER A 250 12.97 7.65 -1.76
CA SER A 250 12.48 8.85 -1.07
C SER A 250 13.14 9.02 0.30
N SER A 251 13.19 7.95 1.09
CA SER A 251 13.82 7.98 2.41
C SER A 251 15.33 8.16 2.32
N TYR A 252 16.01 7.32 1.54
CA TYR A 252 17.46 7.36 1.42
C TYR A 252 17.98 8.70 0.87
N ILE A 253 17.35 9.21 -0.17
CA ILE A 253 17.79 10.48 -0.79
C ILE A 253 17.63 11.65 0.19
N VAL A 254 16.51 11.73 0.90
CA VAL A 254 16.26 12.84 1.82
C VAL A 254 17.18 12.77 3.03
N THR A 255 17.32 11.60 3.67
CA THR A 255 18.07 11.48 4.92
C THR A 255 19.56 11.30 4.70
N GLU A 256 19.97 10.42 3.76
CA GLU A 256 21.39 10.07 3.60
C GLU A 256 22.08 10.89 2.50
N THR A 257 21.41 11.14 1.36
CA THR A 257 22.04 11.88 0.27
C THR A 257 22.02 13.39 0.50
N LEU A 258 20.88 13.94 0.91
CA LEU A 258 20.73 15.38 1.17
C LEU A 258 20.99 15.76 2.64
N GLY A 259 21.09 14.81 3.55
CA GLY A 259 21.29 15.04 4.97
C GLY A 259 20.18 15.85 5.63
N LEU A 260 18.95 15.74 5.11
CA LEU A 260 17.79 16.48 5.59
C LEU A 260 17.07 15.74 6.70
N SER A 261 16.27 16.48 7.45
CA SER A 261 15.54 15.93 8.61
C SER A 261 14.37 15.02 8.23
N ASN A 262 13.98 14.16 9.16
CA ASN A 262 12.81 13.27 9.00
C ASN A 262 11.49 14.06 8.84
N GLN A 263 11.38 15.29 9.34
CA GLN A 263 10.25 16.17 9.11
C GLN A 263 10.10 16.51 7.62
N LEU A 264 11.20 16.84 6.95
CA LEU A 264 11.20 17.12 5.51
C LEU A 264 10.90 15.84 4.72
N LEU A 265 11.34 14.67 5.17
CA LEU A 265 10.91 13.41 4.59
C LEU A 265 9.38 13.23 4.73
N GLY A 266 8.82 13.55 5.89
CA GLY A 266 7.35 13.54 6.08
C GLY A 266 6.62 14.48 5.11
N VAL A 267 7.18 15.67 4.85
CA VAL A 267 6.63 16.61 3.84
C VAL A 267 6.71 16.01 2.43
N LEU A 268 7.82 15.35 2.08
CA LEU A 268 7.95 14.66 0.79
C LEU A 268 6.90 13.55 0.64
N GLN A 269 6.66 12.76 1.68
CA GLN A 269 5.62 11.72 1.68
C GLN A 269 4.22 12.32 1.51
N GLY A 270 3.95 13.45 2.16
CA GLY A 270 2.72 14.22 1.94
C GLY A 270 2.59 14.72 0.50
N THR A 271 3.69 15.15 -0.10
CA THR A 271 3.73 15.59 -1.51
C THR A 271 3.43 14.44 -2.47
N LEU A 272 3.98 13.24 -2.24
CA LEU A 272 3.64 12.02 -2.99
C LEU A 272 2.14 11.73 -2.91
N ALA A 273 1.57 11.82 -1.72
CA ALA A 273 0.16 11.58 -1.48
C ALA A 273 -0.74 12.61 -2.23
N VAL A 274 -0.38 13.88 -2.17
CA VAL A 274 -1.05 14.95 -2.95
C VAL A 274 -0.94 14.67 -4.44
N GLY A 275 0.22 14.24 -4.94
CA GLY A 275 0.40 13.81 -6.32
C GLY A 275 -0.57 12.71 -6.71
N GLY A 276 -0.74 11.69 -5.87
CA GLY A 276 -1.72 10.61 -6.07
C GLY A 276 -3.16 11.14 -6.16
N LEU A 277 -3.54 12.07 -5.26
CA LEU A 277 -4.86 12.72 -5.30
C LEU A 277 -5.08 13.51 -6.59
N VAL A 278 -4.10 14.29 -7.01
CA VAL A 278 -4.15 15.07 -8.27
C VAL A 278 -4.33 14.13 -9.46
N GLY A 279 -3.56 13.03 -9.52
CA GLY A 279 -3.70 12.02 -10.57
C GLY A 279 -5.09 11.40 -10.63
N GLY A 280 -5.64 11.04 -9.46
CA GLY A 280 -7.00 10.53 -9.34
C GLY A 280 -8.06 11.55 -9.79
N ALA A 281 -7.92 12.79 -9.36
CA ALA A 281 -8.82 13.88 -9.74
C ALA A 281 -8.80 14.16 -11.25
N VAL A 282 -7.62 14.16 -11.88
CA VAL A 282 -7.48 14.35 -13.33
C VAL A 282 -8.25 13.27 -14.11
N VAL A 283 -8.17 12.01 -13.68
CA VAL A 283 -8.93 10.91 -14.30
C VAL A 283 -10.43 11.10 -14.09
N ALA A 284 -10.85 11.43 -12.86
CA ALA A 284 -12.26 11.61 -12.51
C ALA A 284 -12.93 12.78 -13.25
N LEU A 285 -12.21 13.91 -13.43
CA LEU A 285 -12.71 15.11 -14.09
C LEU A 285 -12.69 15.03 -15.63
N ARG A 286 -12.08 14.00 -16.21
CA ARG A 286 -12.05 13.77 -17.67
C ARG A 286 -12.66 12.41 -18.02
N PRO A 287 -13.95 12.19 -17.79
CA PRO A 287 -14.60 10.91 -18.11
C PRO A 287 -14.48 10.62 -19.60
N GLY A 288 -13.91 9.45 -19.93
CA GLY A 288 -13.65 9.02 -21.31
C GLY A 288 -12.42 9.65 -21.98
N GLY A 289 -11.74 10.64 -21.35
CA GLY A 289 -10.56 11.30 -21.92
C GLY A 289 -9.26 10.50 -21.78
N LEU A 290 -9.14 9.67 -20.76
CA LEU A 290 -7.98 8.82 -20.51
C LEU A 290 -8.39 7.34 -20.57
N GLY A 291 -8.01 6.67 -21.64
CA GLY A 291 -8.22 5.25 -21.82
C GLY A 291 -6.90 4.45 -21.81
N ILE A 292 -6.99 3.15 -22.00
CA ILE A 292 -5.80 2.27 -22.01
C ILE A 292 -4.76 2.70 -23.05
N LYS A 293 -5.16 3.35 -24.14
CA LYS A 293 -4.25 3.90 -25.16
C LYS A 293 -3.37 5.03 -24.62
N SER A 294 -3.78 5.71 -23.55
CA SER A 294 -2.99 6.74 -22.87
C SER A 294 -1.95 6.19 -21.90
N SER A 295 -2.02 4.89 -21.55
CA SER A 295 -1.12 4.27 -20.57
C SER A 295 0.37 4.41 -20.89
N PRO A 296 0.84 4.26 -22.16
CA PRO A 296 2.26 4.46 -22.47
C PRO A 296 2.72 5.92 -22.27
N ALA A 297 1.85 6.89 -22.57
CA ALA A 297 2.17 8.30 -22.38
C ALA A 297 2.24 8.65 -20.89
N LEU A 298 1.26 8.18 -20.07
CA LEU A 298 1.27 8.37 -18.62
C LEU A 298 2.53 7.77 -17.98
N LEU A 299 2.92 6.57 -18.43
CA LEU A 299 4.14 5.92 -17.94
C LEU A 299 5.40 6.67 -18.41
N GLY A 300 5.41 7.20 -19.64
CA GLY A 300 6.47 8.07 -20.14
C GLY A 300 6.61 9.36 -19.33
N CYS A 301 5.50 9.98 -18.92
CA CYS A 301 5.51 11.15 -18.04
C CYS A 301 6.03 10.79 -16.62
N THR A 302 5.69 9.61 -16.09
CA THR A 302 6.27 9.11 -14.84
C THR A 302 7.78 8.94 -14.97
N ALA A 303 8.26 8.34 -16.07
CA ALA A 303 9.69 8.21 -16.35
C ALA A 303 10.41 9.56 -16.49
N ALA A 304 9.77 10.55 -17.14
CA ALA A 304 10.29 11.91 -17.25
C ALA A 304 10.43 12.58 -15.86
N GLY A 305 9.47 12.36 -14.96
CA GLY A 305 9.57 12.83 -13.59
C GLY A 305 10.72 12.17 -12.82
N LEU A 306 10.94 10.86 -12.99
CA LEU A 306 12.10 10.16 -12.42
C LEU A 306 13.43 10.70 -13.01
N ALA A 307 13.47 11.00 -14.31
CA ALA A 307 14.61 11.63 -14.94
C ALA A 307 14.86 13.06 -14.41
N ALA A 308 13.80 13.80 -14.11
CA ALA A 308 13.91 15.12 -13.47
C ALA A 308 14.51 15.01 -12.05
N ILE A 309 14.16 13.98 -11.27
CA ILE A 309 14.80 13.70 -9.98
C ILE A 309 16.29 13.44 -10.17
N ALA A 310 16.66 12.61 -11.15
CA ALA A 310 18.07 12.34 -11.48
C ALA A 310 18.83 13.61 -11.85
N ALA A 311 18.22 14.45 -12.69
CA ALA A 311 18.82 15.72 -13.13
C ALA A 311 18.99 16.71 -11.97
N VAL A 312 18.01 16.82 -11.07
CA VAL A 312 18.08 17.68 -9.88
C VAL A 312 19.20 17.23 -8.94
N LEU A 313 19.35 15.91 -8.76
CA LEU A 313 20.39 15.34 -7.89
C LEU A 313 21.80 15.41 -8.52
N ALA A 314 21.90 15.42 -9.84
CA ALA A 314 23.18 15.57 -10.55
C ALA A 314 23.63 17.04 -10.67
N ALA A 315 22.71 17.98 -10.58
CA ALA A 315 22.99 19.40 -10.72
C ALA A 315 23.67 19.97 -9.45
N PRO A 316 24.61 20.93 -9.57
CA PRO A 316 25.25 21.58 -8.44
C PRO A 316 24.29 22.60 -7.79
N LEU A 317 23.19 22.14 -7.26
CA LEU A 317 22.18 22.97 -6.61
C LEU A 317 22.40 23.05 -5.09
N PRO A 318 22.01 24.16 -4.45
CA PRO A 318 21.92 24.19 -3.00
C PRO A 318 20.95 23.08 -2.51
N VAL A 319 21.23 22.48 -1.36
CA VAL A 319 20.45 21.34 -0.83
C VAL A 319 18.94 21.60 -0.80
N LEU A 320 18.52 22.80 -0.34
CA LEU A 320 17.11 23.18 -0.34
C LEU A 320 16.53 23.36 -1.76
N GLY A 321 17.35 23.83 -2.71
CA GLY A 321 16.96 23.92 -4.11
C GLY A 321 16.76 22.54 -4.74
N ALA A 322 17.65 21.60 -4.47
CA ALA A 322 17.53 20.20 -4.88
C ALA A 322 16.28 19.57 -4.26
N TYR A 323 16.04 19.77 -2.97
CA TYR A 323 14.86 19.27 -2.29
C TYR A 323 13.56 19.85 -2.89
N ALA A 324 13.48 21.16 -3.16
CA ALA A 324 12.31 21.78 -3.79
C ALA A 324 12.05 21.23 -5.20
N GLY A 325 13.12 21.07 -6.00
CA GLY A 325 13.02 20.43 -7.32
C GLY A 325 12.51 18.98 -7.23
N MET A 326 12.98 18.24 -6.23
CA MET A 326 12.48 16.89 -5.95
C MET A 326 11.00 16.87 -5.59
N LEU A 327 10.50 17.76 -4.71
CA LEU A 327 9.10 17.82 -4.35
C LEU A 327 8.21 17.92 -5.60
N VAL A 328 8.56 18.81 -6.53
CA VAL A 328 7.81 18.97 -7.80
C VAL A 328 7.89 17.73 -8.67
N ALA A 329 9.07 17.14 -8.82
CA ALA A 329 9.27 15.95 -9.64
C ALA A 329 8.56 14.71 -9.06
N TYR A 330 8.59 14.54 -7.74
CA TYR A 330 7.87 13.45 -7.05
C TYR A 330 6.34 13.62 -7.16
N LEU A 331 5.83 14.84 -6.95
CA LEU A 331 4.41 15.16 -7.11
C LEU A 331 3.92 14.80 -8.53
N ALA A 332 4.62 15.28 -9.55
CA ALA A 332 4.27 15.03 -10.93
C ALA A 332 4.34 13.53 -11.27
N SER A 333 5.42 12.86 -10.88
CA SER A 333 5.60 11.43 -11.13
C SER A 333 4.49 10.60 -10.50
N MET A 334 4.11 10.91 -9.26
CA MET A 334 3.07 10.18 -8.54
C MET A 334 1.68 10.46 -9.12
N ALA A 335 1.41 11.68 -9.60
CA ALA A 335 0.17 12.01 -10.29
C ALA A 335 -0.02 11.17 -11.56
N PHE A 336 1.00 11.07 -12.39
CA PHE A 336 0.95 10.24 -13.60
C PHE A 336 0.88 8.74 -13.29
N CYS A 337 1.61 8.28 -12.28
CA CYS A 337 1.59 6.89 -11.84
C CYS A 337 0.20 6.47 -11.33
N MET A 338 -0.45 7.32 -10.53
CA MET A 338 -1.81 7.07 -10.03
C MET A 338 -2.84 7.09 -11.17
N ALA A 339 -2.76 8.05 -12.08
CA ALA A 339 -3.63 8.09 -13.26
C ALA A 339 -3.48 6.82 -14.10
N LEU A 340 -2.26 6.34 -14.32
CA LEU A 340 -1.97 5.07 -15.00
C LEU A 340 -2.61 3.89 -14.27
N SER A 341 -2.44 3.82 -12.95
CA SER A 341 -3.00 2.74 -12.12
C SER A 341 -4.51 2.66 -12.24
N ILE A 342 -5.22 3.81 -12.15
CA ILE A 342 -6.67 3.87 -12.29
C ILE A 342 -7.11 3.42 -13.68
N VAL A 343 -6.48 3.93 -14.74
CA VAL A 343 -6.80 3.56 -16.13
C VAL A 343 -6.59 2.07 -16.37
N ALA A 344 -5.47 1.51 -15.89
CA ALA A 344 -5.15 0.09 -16.04
C ALA A 344 -6.16 -0.80 -15.30
N MET A 345 -6.45 -0.48 -14.02
CA MET A 345 -7.40 -1.24 -13.21
C MET A 345 -8.82 -1.17 -13.76
N SER A 346 -9.28 0.02 -14.18
CA SER A 346 -10.60 0.18 -14.81
C SER A 346 -10.71 -0.63 -16.11
N TYR A 347 -9.67 -0.65 -16.94
CA TYR A 347 -9.66 -1.47 -18.14
C TYR A 347 -9.79 -2.97 -17.84
N LEU A 348 -9.04 -3.46 -16.84
CA LEU A 348 -9.10 -4.87 -16.44
C LEU A 348 -10.49 -5.23 -15.90
N GLN A 349 -11.10 -4.36 -15.08
CA GLN A 349 -12.45 -4.56 -14.54
C GLN A 349 -13.52 -4.60 -15.64
N LEU A 350 -13.47 -3.65 -16.59
CA LEU A 350 -14.44 -3.56 -17.68
C LEU A 350 -14.35 -4.71 -18.70
N LYS A 351 -13.15 -5.29 -18.86
CA LYS A 351 -12.92 -6.36 -19.85
C LYS A 351 -12.99 -7.77 -19.28
N ALA A 352 -12.97 -7.91 -17.96
CA ALA A 352 -13.16 -9.21 -17.30
C ALA A 352 -14.66 -9.55 -17.24
N PRO A 353 -15.04 -10.83 -17.48
CA PRO A 353 -16.40 -11.31 -17.25
C PRO A 353 -16.81 -11.12 -15.79
N GLU A 354 -18.08 -10.84 -15.53
CA GLU A 354 -18.61 -10.62 -14.17
C GLU A 354 -18.21 -11.73 -13.18
N THR A 355 -18.24 -13.00 -13.65
CA THR A 355 -17.88 -14.16 -12.84
C THR A 355 -16.39 -14.26 -12.50
N LEU A 356 -15.53 -13.57 -13.24
CA LEU A 356 -14.07 -13.63 -13.10
C LEU A 356 -13.44 -12.33 -12.60
N VAL A 357 -14.17 -11.21 -12.57
CA VAL A 357 -13.62 -9.88 -12.20
C VAL A 357 -12.84 -9.95 -10.89
N GLY A 358 -13.42 -10.52 -9.82
CA GLY A 358 -12.75 -10.62 -8.52
C GLY A 358 -11.46 -11.44 -8.57
N LYS A 359 -11.47 -12.59 -9.28
CA LYS A 359 -10.30 -13.47 -9.44
C LYS A 359 -9.20 -12.80 -10.25
N VAL A 360 -9.56 -12.12 -11.33
CA VAL A 360 -8.62 -11.37 -12.19
C VAL A 360 -7.99 -10.21 -11.42
N MET A 361 -8.78 -9.45 -10.66
CA MET A 361 -8.27 -8.34 -9.84
C MET A 361 -7.33 -8.83 -8.74
N ALA A 362 -7.70 -9.89 -8.01
CA ALA A 362 -6.86 -10.48 -6.98
C ALA A 362 -5.51 -10.97 -7.55
N LEU A 363 -5.54 -11.68 -8.68
CA LEU A 363 -4.32 -12.14 -9.35
C LEU A 363 -3.47 -10.97 -9.85
N THR A 364 -4.09 -9.91 -10.38
CA THR A 364 -3.39 -8.71 -10.85
C THR A 364 -2.64 -8.03 -9.71
N VAL A 365 -3.32 -7.78 -8.58
CA VAL A 365 -2.71 -7.15 -7.39
C VAL A 365 -1.59 -8.03 -6.84
N MET A 366 -1.79 -9.34 -6.78
CA MET A 366 -0.78 -10.29 -6.32
C MET A 366 0.48 -10.24 -7.19
N LEU A 367 0.33 -10.34 -8.53
CA LEU A 367 1.46 -10.31 -9.46
C LEU A 367 2.16 -8.95 -9.46
N ALA A 368 1.40 -7.85 -9.43
CA ALA A 368 1.96 -6.51 -9.39
C ALA A 368 2.83 -6.30 -8.14
N ASN A 369 2.38 -6.74 -6.96
CA ASN A 369 3.11 -6.55 -5.71
C ASN A 369 4.24 -7.57 -5.50
N PHE A 370 4.21 -8.71 -6.19
CA PHE A 370 5.22 -9.76 -6.02
C PHE A 370 6.65 -9.29 -6.36
N ALA A 371 6.79 -8.36 -7.29
CA ALA A 371 8.09 -7.83 -7.72
C ALA A 371 8.65 -6.72 -6.80
N ALA A 372 7.81 -6.08 -6.00
CA ALA A 372 8.22 -4.95 -5.17
C ALA A 372 9.34 -5.30 -4.16
N PRO A 373 9.31 -6.42 -3.41
CA PRO A 373 10.40 -6.77 -2.50
C PRO A 373 11.76 -6.92 -3.20
N ALA A 374 11.79 -7.52 -4.40
CA ALA A 374 13.01 -7.62 -5.17
C ALA A 374 13.56 -6.25 -5.56
N GLY A 375 12.69 -5.34 -6.00
CA GLY A 375 13.05 -3.95 -6.28
C GLY A 375 13.59 -3.21 -5.06
N GLN A 376 12.96 -3.37 -3.89
CA GLN A 376 13.40 -2.73 -2.64
C GLN A 376 14.82 -3.15 -2.25
N VAL A 377 15.15 -4.45 -2.37
CA VAL A 377 16.52 -4.94 -2.11
C VAL A 377 17.51 -4.39 -3.15
N VAL A 378 17.16 -4.43 -4.44
CA VAL A 378 18.03 -3.94 -5.51
C VAL A 378 18.32 -2.45 -5.35
N TYR A 379 17.31 -1.63 -5.07
CA TYR A 379 17.50 -0.20 -4.85
C TYR A 379 18.29 0.09 -3.55
N GLY A 380 18.03 -0.65 -2.48
CA GLY A 380 18.82 -0.53 -1.25
C GLY A 380 20.30 -0.78 -1.51
N LEU A 381 20.63 -1.87 -2.21
CA LEU A 381 22.00 -2.19 -2.63
C LEU A 381 22.60 -1.16 -3.57
N ALA A 382 21.82 -0.62 -4.50
CA ALA A 382 22.28 0.37 -5.46
C ALA A 382 22.64 1.69 -4.76
N PHE A 383 21.81 2.17 -3.85
CA PHE A 383 22.06 3.42 -3.12
C PHE A 383 23.32 3.38 -2.27
N ASP A 384 23.71 2.21 -1.74
CA ASP A 384 24.97 2.08 -0.96
C ASP A 384 26.23 2.04 -1.85
N ARG A 385 26.09 1.83 -3.17
CA ARG A 385 27.23 1.59 -4.06
C ARG A 385 27.47 2.64 -5.12
N VAL A 386 26.41 3.33 -5.54
CA VAL A 386 26.49 4.33 -6.62
C VAL A 386 25.73 5.60 -6.24
N PRO A 387 26.10 6.75 -6.81
CA PRO A 387 25.45 8.02 -6.51
C PRO A 387 23.94 7.98 -6.76
N ALA A 388 23.16 8.63 -5.90
CA ALA A 388 21.71 8.61 -5.94
C ALA A 388 21.11 9.08 -7.28
N TRP A 389 21.75 10.06 -7.96
CA TRP A 389 21.31 10.50 -9.29
C TRP A 389 21.37 9.39 -10.33
N SER A 390 22.37 8.51 -10.28
CA SER A 390 22.49 7.40 -11.23
C SER A 390 21.44 6.32 -10.97
N VAL A 391 21.10 6.05 -9.71
CA VAL A 391 20.00 5.14 -9.34
C VAL A 391 18.67 5.67 -9.87
N ALA A 392 18.39 6.97 -9.70
CA ALA A 392 17.21 7.63 -10.24
C ALA A 392 17.15 7.58 -11.77
N LEU A 393 18.30 7.76 -12.44
CA LEU A 393 18.39 7.67 -13.89
C LEU A 393 18.09 6.25 -14.38
N VAL A 394 18.61 5.22 -13.74
CA VAL A 394 18.32 3.81 -14.07
C VAL A 394 16.82 3.53 -13.91
N ALA A 395 16.21 4.00 -12.83
CA ALA A 395 14.77 3.88 -12.62
C ALA A 395 13.97 4.57 -13.74
N ALA A 396 14.39 5.78 -14.14
CA ALA A 396 13.77 6.51 -15.25
C ALA A 396 13.88 5.75 -16.58
N VAL A 397 15.07 5.28 -16.92
CA VAL A 397 15.33 4.53 -18.18
C VAL A 397 14.55 3.22 -18.20
N ALA A 398 14.55 2.47 -17.09
CA ALA A 398 13.79 1.23 -16.98
C ALA A 398 12.28 1.49 -17.15
N THR A 399 11.74 2.52 -16.51
CA THR A 399 10.33 2.91 -16.63
C THR A 399 9.99 3.38 -18.04
N ALA A 400 10.88 4.15 -18.69
CA ALA A 400 10.73 4.56 -20.09
C ALA A 400 10.77 3.37 -21.06
N ALA A 401 11.63 2.38 -20.81
CA ALA A 401 11.68 1.15 -21.59
C ALA A 401 10.36 0.36 -21.51
N VAL A 402 9.77 0.28 -20.31
CA VAL A 402 8.43 -0.33 -20.12
C VAL A 402 7.37 0.46 -20.89
N ALA A 403 7.42 1.80 -20.86
CA ALA A 403 6.50 2.67 -21.61
C ALA A 403 6.61 2.42 -23.14
N ALA A 404 7.83 2.36 -23.65
CA ALA A 404 8.09 2.08 -25.06
C ALA A 404 7.61 0.68 -25.48
N TRP A 405 7.88 -0.33 -24.64
CA TRP A 405 7.39 -1.69 -24.87
C TRP A 405 5.86 -1.75 -24.88
N LEU A 406 5.20 -1.08 -23.92
CA LEU A 406 3.74 -1.04 -23.84
C LEU A 406 3.14 -0.30 -25.03
N SER A 407 3.78 0.77 -25.54
CA SER A 407 3.31 1.55 -26.69
C SER A 407 3.28 0.72 -27.97
N ARG A 408 4.33 -0.07 -28.24
CA ARG A 408 4.38 -0.99 -29.36
C ARG A 408 3.27 -2.05 -29.26
N SER A 409 3.08 -2.55 -28.06
CA SER A 409 2.12 -3.63 -27.77
C SER A 409 0.64 -3.23 -27.90
N ILE A 410 0.32 -1.94 -27.74
CA ILE A 410 -1.07 -1.42 -27.86
C ILE A 410 -1.36 -0.95 -29.31
N ARG A 411 -0.34 -0.50 -30.06
CA ARG A 411 -0.49 -0.03 -31.45
C ARG A 411 -0.68 -1.16 -32.46
N GLU A 412 -0.19 -2.35 -32.18
CA GLU A 412 -0.29 -3.51 -33.06
C GLU A 412 -1.72 -4.12 -33.16
N ARG A 413 -2.74 -3.41 -32.66
CA ARG A 413 -4.16 -3.73 -32.79
C ARG A 413 -5.00 -2.44 -32.85
#